data_1116b83fbf832b64b88e8efbef91e615
#
_entry.id   1116b83fbf832b64b88e8efbef91e615
#
_cell.length_a   1.000
_cell.length_b   1.000
_cell.length_c   1.000
_cell.angle_alpha   90.00
_cell.angle_beta   90.00
_cell.angle_gamma   90.00
#
_symmetry.space_group_name_H-M   'P 1'
#
loop_
_entity.id
_entity.type
_entity.pdbx_description
1 polymer ?
#
loop_
_entity_poly.entity_id
_entity_poly.type
_entity_poly.pdbx_seq_one_letter_code
_entity_poly.pdbx_strand_id
1 'polypeptide(L)'
;MFSVKRFVVFMLAIASLYVATPAVQAQDQPQFGYVNLADAVLLHPFMKDFDAAPRRFKITALKGDSEKRRTQSAAKIKNEIEQTQKELKKLEDERRKEESEYTKQLQNLITKKNTSLKAGEISAEKYNEMRKSIDLEFTRKLRSLKAEIKKVHNTLAKLNQNSAYTEHTSHEETLQVFSLILDELYEAVDAVAKFYKIPFVFNSSFEFSRHTNSMSVANPMPEFFKSLDYRLSEDPEGKLTVGAGIKTWLELKNNNLVNCSDPRLANFVLKGGVNMTPAVVDYIYQKHEISKSHRDFIQDYFRKVVSD
;
A
#
# COMPACT_ATOMS: atom_id res chain seq x y z
N MET A 1 39.18 -25.40 73.68
CA MET A 1 39.34 -26.53 72.70
C MET A 1 38.02 -26.71 71.98
N PHE A 2 37.83 -26.11 70.82
CA PHE A 2 36.64 -26.31 70.04
C PHE A 2 36.75 -27.64 69.25
N SER A 3 35.78 -28.52 69.51
CA SER A 3 35.80 -29.89 68.96
C SER A 3 35.70 -29.88 67.43
N VAL A 4 36.66 -30.48 66.77
CA VAL A 4 36.73 -30.63 65.30
C VAL A 4 35.46 -31.22 64.74
N LYS A 5 34.71 -32.02 65.48
CA LYS A 5 33.38 -32.56 65.10
C LYS A 5 32.32 -31.48 64.83
N ARG A 6 32.32 -30.36 65.55
CA ARG A 6 31.36 -29.26 65.33
C ARG A 6 31.69 -28.43 64.11
N PHE A 7 32.97 -28.34 63.76
CA PHE A 7 33.42 -27.64 62.55
C PHE A 7 33.06 -28.39 61.28
N VAL A 8 33.18 -29.71 61.28
CA VAL A 8 32.78 -30.57 60.12
C VAL A 8 31.29 -30.56 59.88
N VAL A 9 30.44 -30.56 60.95
CA VAL A 9 28.99 -30.44 60.80
C VAL A 9 28.53 -29.08 60.26
N PHE A 10 29.24 -28.01 60.65
CA PHE A 10 28.96 -26.67 60.18
C PHE A 10 29.35 -26.48 58.71
N MET A 11 30.46 -27.05 58.25
CA MET A 11 30.86 -27.06 56.84
C MET A 11 29.94 -27.90 55.95
N LEU A 12 29.43 -29.02 56.43
CA LEU A 12 28.46 -29.85 55.76
C LEU A 12 27.10 -29.16 55.62
N ALA A 13 26.69 -28.35 56.60
CA ALA A 13 25.45 -27.55 56.54
C ALA A 13 25.58 -26.39 55.57
N ILE A 14 26.72 -25.77 55.42
CA ILE A 14 26.98 -24.73 54.41
C ILE A 14 27.03 -25.34 53.00
N ALA A 15 27.63 -26.50 52.83
CA ALA A 15 27.69 -27.20 51.52
C ALA A 15 26.29 -27.64 51.07
N SER A 16 25.40 -28.04 51.98
CA SER A 16 23.99 -28.39 51.62
C SER A 16 23.10 -27.18 51.31
N LEU A 17 23.45 -25.97 51.78
CA LEU A 17 22.77 -24.73 51.41
C LEU A 17 23.17 -24.25 50.01
N TYR A 18 24.36 -24.63 49.49
CA TYR A 18 24.79 -24.27 48.13
C TYR A 18 24.23 -25.20 47.06
N VAL A 19 23.72 -26.39 47.41
CA VAL A 19 23.14 -27.35 46.44
C VAL A 19 21.64 -27.14 46.19
N ALA A 20 20.99 -26.29 46.99
CA ALA A 20 19.55 -26.02 46.94
C ALA A 20 19.17 -24.64 46.38
N THR A 21 20.06 -24.00 45.60
CA THR A 21 19.53 -23.03 44.64
C THR A 21 18.87 -23.85 43.53
N PRO A 22 17.51 -23.78 43.39
CA PRO A 22 16.89 -24.29 42.19
C PRO A 22 17.65 -23.55 41.08
N ALA A 23 18.31 -24.32 40.19
CA ALA A 23 18.68 -23.80 38.91
C ALA A 23 17.37 -23.19 38.40
N VAL A 24 17.23 -21.88 38.50
CA VAL A 24 16.24 -21.15 37.75
C VAL A 24 16.63 -21.53 36.35
N GLN A 25 15.95 -22.56 35.80
CA GLN A 25 15.93 -22.77 34.39
C GLN A 25 15.54 -21.39 33.86
N ALA A 26 16.53 -20.65 33.37
CA ALA A 26 16.28 -19.52 32.54
C ALA A 26 15.40 -20.11 31.43
N GLN A 27 14.09 -20.00 31.64
CA GLN A 27 13.14 -20.29 30.59
C GLN A 27 13.66 -19.43 29.47
N ASP A 28 14.20 -20.07 28.43
CA ASP A 28 14.66 -19.40 27.23
C ASP A 28 13.49 -18.57 26.72
N GLN A 29 13.35 -17.37 27.28
CA GLN A 29 12.36 -16.42 26.78
C GLN A 29 12.81 -16.08 25.38
N PRO A 30 11.95 -16.23 24.39
CA PRO A 30 12.31 -15.93 23.03
C PRO A 30 12.81 -14.49 22.99
N GLN A 31 14.06 -14.31 22.57
CA GLN A 31 14.69 -12.98 22.54
C GLN A 31 14.06 -12.07 21.50
N PHE A 32 13.31 -12.62 20.57
CA PHE A 32 12.60 -11.86 19.54
C PHE A 32 11.35 -12.59 19.02
N GLY A 33 10.41 -11.80 18.51
CA GLY A 33 9.25 -12.27 17.77
C GLY A 33 9.30 -11.82 16.31
N TYR A 34 8.46 -12.40 15.49
CA TYR A 34 8.22 -11.92 14.14
C TYR A 34 6.73 -11.91 13.81
N VAL A 35 6.34 -10.97 12.94
CA VAL A 35 4.98 -10.81 12.45
C VAL A 35 5.01 -10.68 10.93
N ASN A 36 4.21 -11.46 10.24
CA ASN A 36 3.94 -11.25 8.82
C ASN A 36 2.88 -10.15 8.67
N LEU A 37 3.32 -8.89 8.57
CA LEU A 37 2.43 -7.74 8.44
C LEU A 37 1.55 -7.83 7.20
N ALA A 38 2.06 -8.37 6.08
CA ALA A 38 1.27 -8.50 4.86
C ALA A 38 0.07 -9.44 5.05
N ASP A 39 0.29 -10.60 5.70
CA ASP A 39 -0.79 -11.52 6.03
C ASP A 39 -1.77 -10.88 7.02
N ALA A 40 -1.27 -10.18 8.03
CA ALA A 40 -2.10 -9.48 9.00
C ALA A 40 -2.94 -8.36 8.37
N VAL A 41 -2.39 -7.59 7.42
CA VAL A 41 -3.13 -6.60 6.62
C VAL A 41 -4.25 -7.28 5.84
N LEU A 42 -3.95 -8.36 5.11
CA LEU A 42 -4.94 -9.06 4.28
C LEU A 42 -6.07 -9.70 5.09
N LEU A 43 -5.80 -10.07 6.33
CA LEU A 43 -6.80 -10.61 7.26
C LEU A 43 -7.52 -9.54 8.09
N HIS A 44 -7.14 -8.27 7.95
CA HIS A 44 -7.76 -7.19 8.70
C HIS A 44 -9.25 -7.05 8.34
N PRO A 45 -10.18 -6.78 9.30
CA PRO A 45 -11.61 -6.65 9.04
C PRO A 45 -11.97 -5.63 7.96
N PHE A 46 -11.21 -4.56 7.80
CA PHE A 46 -11.44 -3.57 6.74
C PHE A 46 -11.21 -4.13 5.34
N MET A 47 -10.41 -5.19 5.19
CA MET A 47 -10.17 -5.82 3.89
C MET A 47 -11.42 -6.50 3.29
N LYS A 48 -12.48 -6.71 4.06
CA LYS A 48 -13.78 -7.15 3.53
C LYS A 48 -14.33 -6.25 2.43
N ASP A 49 -14.01 -4.96 2.49
CA ASP A 49 -14.47 -3.95 1.55
C ASP A 49 -13.41 -3.62 0.47
N PHE A 50 -12.27 -4.30 0.49
CA PHE A 50 -11.22 -4.13 -0.50
C PHE A 50 -11.53 -4.90 -1.78
N ASP A 51 -11.53 -4.21 -2.92
CA ASP A 51 -11.66 -4.81 -4.23
C ASP A 51 -10.28 -4.95 -4.88
N ALA A 52 -9.86 -6.19 -5.11
CA ALA A 52 -8.53 -6.50 -5.64
C ALA A 52 -8.36 -6.08 -7.12
N ALA A 53 -9.43 -6.01 -7.91
CA ALA A 53 -9.35 -5.65 -9.32
C ALA A 53 -8.96 -4.16 -9.52
N PRO A 54 -9.70 -3.18 -8.96
CA PRO A 54 -9.28 -1.79 -8.97
C PRO A 54 -8.21 -1.48 -7.90
N ARG A 55 -7.96 -2.40 -6.94
CA ARG A 55 -7.09 -2.23 -5.77
C ARG A 55 -7.52 -1.04 -4.92
N ARG A 56 -8.81 -0.97 -4.59
CA ARG A 56 -9.45 0.13 -3.86
C ARG A 56 -10.50 -0.41 -2.90
N PHE A 57 -10.81 0.36 -1.88
CA PHE A 57 -11.92 0.03 -0.99
C PHE A 57 -13.25 0.52 -1.56
N LYS A 58 -14.34 -0.22 -1.28
CA LYS A 58 -15.70 0.25 -1.57
C LYS A 58 -16.05 1.40 -0.63
N ILE A 59 -16.75 2.42 -1.13
CA ILE A 59 -17.13 3.61 -0.33
C ILE A 59 -18.00 3.26 0.87
N THR A 60 -18.71 2.12 0.83
CA THR A 60 -19.50 1.60 1.96
C THR A 60 -18.66 1.34 3.22
N ALA A 61 -17.35 1.14 3.10
CA ALA A 61 -16.45 0.98 4.23
C ALA A 61 -16.27 2.26 5.07
N LEU A 62 -16.46 3.43 4.46
CA LEU A 62 -16.39 4.71 5.16
C LEU A 62 -17.74 5.00 5.81
N LYS A 63 -17.86 4.78 7.12
CA LYS A 63 -19.07 5.01 7.91
C LYS A 63 -19.65 6.41 7.65
N GLY A 64 -20.90 6.49 7.20
CA GLY A 64 -21.73 7.69 7.09
C GLY A 64 -22.13 8.05 5.66
N ASP A 65 -23.38 8.44 5.46
CA ASP A 65 -24.05 9.00 4.24
C ASP A 65 -23.43 8.59 2.87
N SER A 66 -23.20 7.28 2.70
CA SER A 66 -22.45 6.73 1.56
C SER A 66 -23.06 7.10 0.20
N GLU A 67 -24.37 7.13 0.10
CA GLU A 67 -25.05 7.41 -1.17
C GLU A 67 -24.97 8.91 -1.56
N LYS A 68 -25.10 9.80 -0.57
CA LYS A 68 -24.97 11.24 -0.79
C LYS A 68 -23.52 11.63 -1.15
N ARG A 69 -22.55 11.05 -0.47
CA ARG A 69 -21.12 11.22 -0.81
C ARG A 69 -20.80 10.67 -2.20
N ARG A 70 -21.34 9.51 -2.56
CA ARG A 70 -21.17 8.88 -3.88
C ARG A 70 -21.70 9.79 -5.00
N THR A 71 -22.93 10.33 -4.85
CA THR A 71 -23.54 11.23 -5.83
C THR A 71 -22.75 12.55 -5.94
N GLN A 72 -22.32 13.11 -4.81
CA GLN A 72 -21.49 14.33 -4.79
C GLN A 72 -20.09 14.10 -5.38
N SER A 73 -19.46 12.98 -5.06
CA SER A 73 -18.14 12.62 -5.60
C SER A 73 -18.21 12.40 -7.11
N ALA A 74 -19.21 11.68 -7.61
CA ALA A 74 -19.40 11.44 -9.04
C ALA A 74 -19.66 12.76 -9.81
N ALA A 75 -20.51 13.63 -9.27
CA ALA A 75 -20.80 14.93 -9.86
C ALA A 75 -19.55 15.83 -9.87
N LYS A 76 -18.77 15.83 -8.77
CA LYS A 76 -17.52 16.57 -8.67
C LYS A 76 -16.49 16.09 -9.71
N ILE A 77 -16.26 14.78 -9.79
CA ILE A 77 -15.32 14.20 -10.77
C ILE A 77 -15.76 14.53 -12.20
N LYS A 78 -17.05 14.44 -12.51
CA LYS A 78 -17.57 14.81 -13.83
C LYS A 78 -17.29 16.28 -14.17
N ASN A 79 -17.55 17.19 -13.24
CA ASN A 79 -17.27 18.62 -13.43
C ASN A 79 -15.77 18.88 -13.62
N GLU A 80 -14.91 18.21 -12.85
CA GLU A 80 -13.44 18.31 -12.98
C GLU A 80 -12.97 17.78 -14.35
N ILE A 81 -13.55 16.69 -14.86
CA ILE A 81 -13.25 16.18 -16.20
C ILE A 81 -13.62 17.20 -17.25
N GLU A 82 -14.83 17.77 -17.19
CA GLU A 82 -15.28 18.78 -18.14
C GLU A 82 -14.41 20.03 -18.15
N GLN A 83 -14.01 20.52 -16.97
CA GLN A 83 -13.10 21.66 -16.83
C GLN A 83 -11.71 21.34 -17.41
N THR A 84 -11.16 20.18 -17.07
CA THR A 84 -9.85 19.74 -17.55
C THR A 84 -9.85 19.53 -19.07
N GLN A 85 -10.95 19.04 -19.65
CA GLN A 85 -11.11 18.94 -21.10
C GLN A 85 -11.15 20.29 -21.79
N LYS A 86 -11.81 21.29 -21.19
CA LYS A 86 -11.84 22.67 -21.69
C LYS A 86 -10.45 23.31 -21.65
N GLU A 87 -9.72 23.08 -20.55
CA GLU A 87 -8.32 23.55 -20.43
C GLU A 87 -7.42 22.92 -21.47
N LEU A 88 -7.53 21.59 -21.68
CA LEU A 88 -6.77 20.89 -22.72
C LEU A 88 -7.02 21.47 -24.09
N LYS A 89 -8.28 21.65 -24.45
CA LYS A 89 -8.68 22.25 -25.75
C LYS A 89 -8.08 23.63 -25.92
N LYS A 90 -8.13 24.47 -24.87
CA LYS A 90 -7.53 25.83 -24.91
C LYS A 90 -6.03 25.78 -25.18
N LEU A 91 -5.28 24.92 -24.50
CA LEU A 91 -3.84 24.76 -24.71
C LEU A 91 -3.49 24.22 -26.10
N GLU A 92 -4.31 23.32 -26.64
CA GLU A 92 -4.15 22.80 -28.00
C GLU A 92 -4.42 23.89 -29.05
N ASP A 93 -5.43 24.74 -28.83
CA ASP A 93 -5.74 25.87 -29.71
C ASP A 93 -4.62 26.94 -29.63
N GLU A 94 -4.07 27.21 -28.45
CA GLU A 94 -2.90 28.07 -28.26
C GLU A 94 -1.68 27.50 -29.01
N ARG A 95 -1.42 26.22 -28.93
CA ARG A 95 -0.34 25.57 -29.67
C ARG A 95 -0.51 25.73 -31.17
N ARG A 96 -1.73 25.50 -31.69
CA ARG A 96 -2.02 25.69 -33.13
C ARG A 96 -1.83 27.13 -33.56
N LYS A 97 -2.21 28.09 -32.71
CA LYS A 97 -2.03 29.51 -32.95
C LYS A 97 -0.54 29.88 -33.06
N GLU A 98 0.28 29.42 -32.09
CA GLU A 98 1.72 29.64 -32.11
C GLU A 98 2.39 29.01 -33.34
N GLU A 99 1.98 27.80 -33.76
CA GLU A 99 2.47 27.15 -34.96
C GLU A 99 2.11 27.96 -36.24
N SER A 100 0.90 28.53 -36.29
CA SER A 100 0.45 29.39 -37.39
C SER A 100 1.23 30.72 -37.40
N GLU A 101 1.43 31.35 -36.27
CA GLU A 101 2.20 32.59 -36.16
C GLU A 101 3.67 32.39 -36.51
N TYR A 102 4.27 31.32 -36.09
CA TYR A 102 5.64 30.93 -36.53
C TYR A 102 5.74 30.79 -38.02
N THR A 103 4.79 30.10 -38.67
CA THR A 103 4.76 29.93 -40.11
C THR A 103 4.65 31.28 -40.83
N LYS A 104 3.79 32.19 -40.35
CA LYS A 104 3.65 33.53 -40.88
C LYS A 104 4.93 34.36 -40.73
N GLN A 105 5.58 34.30 -39.58
CA GLN A 105 6.84 35.01 -39.33
C GLN A 105 7.94 34.53 -40.26
N LEU A 106 8.05 33.19 -40.49
CA LEU A 106 9.01 32.65 -41.45
C LEU A 106 8.71 33.08 -42.90
N GLN A 107 7.43 33.05 -43.30
CA GLN A 107 7.04 33.51 -44.65
C GLN A 107 7.38 35.00 -44.84
N ASN A 108 7.07 35.83 -43.84
CA ASN A 108 7.41 37.26 -43.87
C ASN A 108 8.93 37.49 -43.94
N LEU A 109 9.71 36.70 -43.22
CA LEU A 109 11.16 36.75 -43.23
C LEU A 109 11.72 36.35 -44.60
N ILE A 110 11.19 35.28 -45.23
CA ILE A 110 11.55 34.83 -46.56
C ILE A 110 11.21 35.91 -47.62
N THR A 111 10.00 36.50 -47.52
CA THR A 111 9.59 37.56 -48.42
C THR A 111 10.51 38.77 -48.29
N LYS A 112 10.82 39.21 -47.07
CA LYS A 112 11.80 40.28 -46.83
C LYS A 112 13.17 39.95 -47.41
N LYS A 113 13.66 38.73 -47.22
CA LYS A 113 14.92 38.27 -47.82
C LYS A 113 14.92 38.46 -49.34
N ASN A 114 13.84 37.97 -50.00
CA ASN A 114 13.77 38.02 -51.45
C ASN A 114 13.67 39.45 -52.04
N THR A 115 13.01 40.38 -51.31
CA THR A 115 12.91 41.76 -51.71
C THR A 115 14.17 42.56 -51.34
N SER A 116 14.71 42.40 -50.17
CA SER A 116 15.86 43.20 -49.66
C SER A 116 17.20 42.68 -50.16
N LEU A 117 17.37 41.39 -50.53
CA LEU A 117 18.57 40.90 -51.21
C LEU A 117 18.71 41.52 -52.60
N LYS A 118 17.59 41.75 -53.32
CA LYS A 118 17.58 42.46 -54.61
C LYS A 118 17.95 43.94 -54.45
N ALA A 119 17.68 44.53 -53.30
CA ALA A 119 17.99 45.90 -52.95
C ALA A 119 19.33 46.12 -52.19
N GLY A 120 20.02 45.00 -51.82
CA GLY A 120 21.26 45.09 -51.03
C GLY A 120 21.10 45.52 -49.54
N GLU A 121 19.87 45.49 -49.04
CA GLU A 121 19.55 46.05 -47.69
C GLU A 121 19.75 45.08 -46.53
N ILE A 122 19.73 43.77 -46.73
CA ILE A 122 19.90 42.76 -45.67
C ILE A 122 21.02 41.77 -46.06
N SER A 123 22.04 41.63 -45.22
CA SER A 123 23.08 40.63 -45.37
C SER A 123 22.57 39.24 -45.04
N ALA A 124 23.21 38.19 -45.59
CA ALA A 124 22.90 36.80 -45.29
C ALA A 124 23.06 36.47 -43.80
N GLU A 125 24.02 37.08 -43.11
CA GLU A 125 24.27 36.92 -41.70
C GLU A 125 23.09 37.46 -40.87
N LYS A 126 22.64 38.67 -41.16
CA LYS A 126 21.50 39.31 -40.44
C LYS A 126 20.21 38.47 -40.66
N TYR A 127 19.99 37.91 -41.84
CA TYR A 127 18.87 37.00 -42.11
C TYR A 127 18.96 35.73 -41.23
N ASN A 128 20.13 35.12 -41.12
CA ASN A 128 20.34 33.92 -40.33
C ASN A 128 20.16 34.22 -38.81
N GLU A 129 20.59 35.36 -38.33
CA GLU A 129 20.36 35.77 -36.94
C GLU A 129 18.87 35.95 -36.65
N MET A 130 18.13 36.63 -37.50
CA MET A 130 16.69 36.83 -37.33
C MET A 130 15.95 35.47 -37.35
N ARG A 131 16.30 34.57 -38.28
CA ARG A 131 15.74 33.26 -38.34
C ARG A 131 16.01 32.45 -37.07
N LYS A 132 17.25 32.45 -36.60
CA LYS A 132 17.66 31.77 -35.35
C LYS A 132 16.90 32.32 -34.16
N SER A 133 16.68 33.64 -34.07
CA SER A 133 15.87 34.23 -33.00
C SER A 133 14.44 33.75 -33.02
N ILE A 134 13.78 33.72 -34.20
CA ILE A 134 12.40 33.24 -34.36
C ILE A 134 12.31 31.73 -33.99
N ASP A 135 13.26 30.93 -34.43
CA ASP A 135 13.30 29.49 -34.16
C ASP A 135 13.49 29.21 -32.66
N LEU A 136 14.33 29.95 -31.97
CA LEU A 136 14.58 29.85 -30.54
C LEU A 136 13.33 30.25 -29.71
N GLU A 137 12.70 31.35 -30.05
CA GLU A 137 11.49 31.83 -29.36
C GLU A 137 10.36 30.80 -29.54
N PHE A 138 10.10 30.35 -30.76
CA PHE A 138 9.10 29.33 -31.06
C PHE A 138 9.38 28.02 -30.32
N THR A 139 10.62 27.53 -30.36
CA THR A 139 11.00 26.29 -29.68
C THR A 139 10.77 26.39 -28.16
N ARG A 140 11.08 27.54 -27.57
CA ARG A 140 10.86 27.77 -26.14
C ARG A 140 9.37 27.74 -25.78
N LYS A 141 8.53 28.48 -26.52
CA LYS A 141 7.08 28.52 -26.33
C LYS A 141 6.46 27.14 -26.55
N LEU A 142 6.85 26.45 -27.62
CA LEU A 142 6.33 25.13 -27.94
C LEU A 142 6.69 24.08 -26.85
N ARG A 143 7.90 24.16 -26.30
CA ARG A 143 8.33 23.28 -25.20
C ARG A 143 7.48 23.50 -23.94
N SER A 144 7.19 24.76 -23.57
CA SER A 144 6.33 25.09 -22.44
C SER A 144 4.91 24.54 -22.64
N LEU A 145 4.28 24.85 -23.79
CA LEU A 145 2.94 24.36 -24.11
C LEU A 145 2.84 22.83 -24.14
N LYS A 146 3.84 22.14 -24.71
CA LYS A 146 3.88 20.67 -24.67
C LYS A 146 3.97 20.11 -23.26
N ALA A 147 4.73 20.76 -22.38
CA ALA A 147 4.82 20.33 -20.97
C ALA A 147 3.49 20.52 -20.24
N GLU A 148 2.80 21.64 -20.46
CA GLU A 148 1.49 21.92 -19.88
C GLU A 148 0.42 20.96 -20.39
N ILE A 149 0.35 20.74 -21.71
CA ILE A 149 -0.54 19.77 -22.32
C ILE A 149 -0.32 18.36 -21.74
N LYS A 150 0.93 17.92 -21.59
CA LYS A 150 1.26 16.65 -20.97
C LYS A 150 0.77 16.57 -19.52
N LYS A 151 0.92 17.65 -18.76
CA LYS A 151 0.42 17.71 -17.37
C LYS A 151 -1.10 17.56 -17.31
N VAL A 152 -1.82 18.29 -18.16
CA VAL A 152 -3.28 18.25 -18.24
C VAL A 152 -3.77 16.88 -18.71
N HIS A 153 -3.11 16.26 -19.69
CA HIS A 153 -3.41 14.88 -20.11
C HIS A 153 -3.26 13.88 -18.96
N ASN A 154 -2.19 13.98 -18.17
CA ASN A 154 -1.98 13.12 -17.02
C ASN A 154 -3.08 13.31 -15.96
N THR A 155 -3.52 14.55 -15.75
CA THR A 155 -4.63 14.86 -14.83
C THR A 155 -5.94 14.26 -15.34
N LEU A 156 -6.24 14.42 -16.63
CA LEU A 156 -7.44 13.86 -17.26
C LEU A 156 -7.46 12.33 -17.19
N ALA A 157 -6.31 11.67 -17.41
CA ALA A 157 -6.21 10.22 -17.29
C ALA A 157 -6.51 9.74 -15.86
N LYS A 158 -6.01 10.44 -14.84
CA LYS A 158 -6.31 10.14 -13.42
C LYS A 158 -7.79 10.35 -13.10
N LEU A 159 -8.40 11.44 -13.58
CA LEU A 159 -9.82 11.72 -13.37
C LEU A 159 -10.71 10.67 -14.04
N ASN A 160 -10.39 10.27 -15.28
CA ASN A 160 -11.12 9.21 -16.00
C ASN A 160 -10.97 7.85 -15.28
N GLN A 161 -9.79 7.53 -14.78
CA GLN A 161 -9.58 6.34 -13.98
C GLN A 161 -10.41 6.38 -12.69
N ASN A 162 -10.50 7.54 -12.03
CA ASN A 162 -11.32 7.71 -10.84
C ASN A 162 -12.83 7.63 -11.17
N SER A 163 -13.27 8.16 -12.31
CA SER A 163 -14.66 8.10 -12.73
C SER A 163 -15.15 6.68 -13.04
N ALA A 164 -14.27 5.81 -13.50
CA ALA A 164 -14.59 4.40 -13.74
C ALA A 164 -14.90 3.63 -12.45
N TYR A 165 -14.48 4.15 -11.29
CA TYR A 165 -14.63 3.52 -9.98
C TYR A 165 -15.40 4.40 -9.01
N THR A 166 -16.59 4.90 -9.43
CA THR A 166 -17.43 5.80 -8.60
C THR A 166 -17.92 5.15 -7.30
N GLU A 167 -17.86 3.82 -7.22
CA GLU A 167 -18.23 3.06 -6.02
C GLU A 167 -17.03 2.77 -5.09
N HIS A 168 -15.83 3.21 -5.49
CA HIS A 168 -14.59 2.95 -4.78
C HIS A 168 -13.95 4.25 -4.31
N THR A 169 -13.12 4.12 -3.29
CA THR A 169 -12.29 5.21 -2.78
C THR A 169 -11.32 5.73 -3.86
N SER A 170 -10.94 6.98 -3.77
CA SER A 170 -9.81 7.51 -4.55
C SER A 170 -8.51 6.80 -4.16
N HIS A 171 -7.45 6.98 -4.94
CA HIS A 171 -6.15 6.42 -4.59
C HIS A 171 -5.64 6.94 -3.24
N GLU A 172 -5.81 8.23 -2.98
CA GLU A 172 -5.39 8.86 -1.73
C GLU A 172 -6.17 8.33 -0.52
N GLU A 173 -7.51 8.25 -0.63
CA GLU A 173 -8.35 7.65 0.41
C GLU A 173 -8.01 6.18 0.64
N THR A 174 -7.67 5.43 -0.41
CA THR A 174 -7.21 4.04 -0.29
C THR A 174 -5.94 3.95 0.55
N LEU A 175 -4.96 4.82 0.31
CA LEU A 175 -3.74 4.88 1.10
C LEU A 175 -4.00 5.27 2.56
N GLN A 176 -4.96 6.16 2.81
CA GLN A 176 -5.38 6.53 4.16
C GLN A 176 -5.97 5.33 4.91
N VAL A 177 -6.83 4.53 4.25
CA VAL A 177 -7.38 3.30 4.87
C VAL A 177 -6.27 2.30 5.18
N PHE A 178 -5.31 2.10 4.28
CA PHE A 178 -4.15 1.24 4.56
C PHE A 178 -3.30 1.79 5.71
N SER A 179 -3.12 3.10 5.80
CA SER A 179 -2.42 3.71 6.94
C SER A 179 -3.12 3.41 8.27
N LEU A 180 -4.46 3.52 8.32
CA LEU A 180 -5.23 3.17 9.50
C LEU A 180 -5.09 1.68 9.89
N ILE A 181 -5.15 0.78 8.90
CA ILE A 181 -4.93 -0.65 9.11
C ILE A 181 -3.54 -0.89 9.73
N LEU A 182 -2.50 -0.27 9.18
CA LEU A 182 -1.14 -0.43 9.68
C LEU A 182 -0.97 0.16 11.08
N ASP A 183 -1.57 1.30 11.37
CA ASP A 183 -1.52 1.90 12.71
C ASP A 183 -2.15 0.96 13.75
N GLU A 184 -3.31 0.35 13.46
CA GLU A 184 -3.93 -0.65 14.32
C GLU A 184 -3.08 -1.92 14.48
N LEU A 185 -2.43 -2.38 13.41
CA LEU A 185 -1.53 -3.53 13.47
C LEU A 185 -0.28 -3.24 14.30
N TYR A 186 0.31 -2.05 14.21
CA TYR A 186 1.44 -1.67 15.05
C TYR A 186 1.04 -1.59 16.54
N GLU A 187 -0.15 -1.06 16.84
CA GLU A 187 -0.70 -1.09 18.20
C GLU A 187 -0.87 -2.52 18.72
N ALA A 188 -1.41 -3.42 17.88
CA ALA A 188 -1.59 -4.82 18.21
C ALA A 188 -0.24 -5.54 18.43
N VAL A 189 0.76 -5.28 17.57
CA VAL A 189 2.11 -5.83 17.72
C VAL A 189 2.72 -5.40 19.06
N ASP A 190 2.61 -4.14 19.43
CA ASP A 190 3.12 -3.61 20.69
C ASP A 190 2.43 -4.25 21.90
N ALA A 191 1.09 -4.37 21.85
CA ALA A 191 0.31 -5.00 22.93
C ALA A 191 0.67 -6.49 23.11
N VAL A 192 0.77 -7.23 22.01
CA VAL A 192 1.12 -8.66 22.01
C VAL A 192 2.58 -8.86 22.46
N ALA A 193 3.51 -8.02 21.98
CA ALA A 193 4.91 -8.08 22.40
C ALA A 193 5.06 -7.85 23.92
N LYS A 194 4.37 -6.86 24.45
CA LYS A 194 4.33 -6.60 25.90
C LYS A 194 3.77 -7.77 26.69
N PHE A 195 2.67 -8.37 26.19
CA PHE A 195 2.05 -9.52 26.85
C PHE A 195 3.00 -10.72 26.95
N TYR A 196 3.71 -11.04 25.84
CA TYR A 196 4.68 -12.13 25.79
C TYR A 196 6.09 -11.74 26.29
N LYS A 197 6.30 -10.51 26.72
CA LYS A 197 7.60 -9.97 27.17
C LYS A 197 8.69 -10.12 26.09
N ILE A 198 8.34 -9.90 24.84
CA ILE A 198 9.24 -9.96 23.70
C ILE A 198 9.81 -8.56 23.45
N PRO A 199 11.11 -8.34 23.58
CA PRO A 199 11.70 -7.00 23.46
C PRO A 199 11.84 -6.53 22.03
N PHE A 200 11.94 -7.45 21.05
CA PHE A 200 12.14 -7.13 19.64
C PHE A 200 11.18 -7.92 18.76
N VAL A 201 10.51 -7.23 17.84
CA VAL A 201 9.62 -7.84 16.87
C VAL A 201 10.04 -7.42 15.46
N PHE A 202 10.16 -8.39 14.58
CA PHE A 202 10.55 -8.19 13.19
C PHE A 202 9.37 -8.43 12.25
N ASN A 203 9.35 -7.70 11.15
CA ASN A 203 8.40 -7.95 10.08
C ASN A 203 8.93 -9.07 9.18
N SER A 204 8.17 -10.16 9.01
CA SER A 204 8.53 -11.30 8.16
C SER A 204 7.76 -11.31 6.83
N SER A 205 7.16 -10.21 6.40
CA SER A 205 6.37 -10.12 5.16
C SER A 205 7.19 -10.28 3.87
N PHE A 206 8.42 -10.77 3.94
CA PHE A 206 9.45 -10.67 2.95
C PHE A 206 9.50 -11.77 1.89
N GLU A 207 8.51 -11.87 1.07
CA GLU A 207 8.72 -12.44 -0.26
C GLU A 207 8.01 -11.59 -1.31
N PHE A 208 8.51 -10.38 -1.55
CA PHE A 208 8.12 -9.68 -2.77
C PHE A 208 8.83 -10.36 -3.95
N SER A 209 8.22 -11.42 -4.46
CA SER A 209 8.61 -11.98 -5.75
C SER A 209 8.45 -10.90 -6.80
N ARG A 210 9.51 -10.60 -7.55
CA ARG A 210 9.48 -9.67 -8.69
C ARG A 210 8.64 -10.18 -9.87
N HIS A 211 8.10 -11.39 -9.76
CA HIS A 211 7.22 -11.98 -10.75
C HIS A 211 5.76 -11.74 -10.36
N THR A 212 5.23 -10.60 -10.78
CA THR A 212 3.80 -10.33 -10.72
C THR A 212 3.09 -11.14 -11.79
N ASN A 213 2.62 -12.32 -11.43
CA ASN A 213 1.58 -12.95 -12.22
C ASN A 213 0.34 -12.05 -12.15
N SER A 214 -0.20 -11.67 -13.31
CA SER A 214 -1.32 -10.75 -13.44
C SER A 214 -2.68 -11.30 -12.99
N MET A 215 -2.72 -12.44 -12.32
CA MET A 215 -3.96 -13.02 -11.82
C MET A 215 -4.47 -12.24 -10.61
N SER A 216 -5.54 -11.50 -10.79
CA SER A 216 -6.33 -10.99 -9.68
C SER A 216 -7.16 -12.14 -9.10
N VAL A 217 -7.07 -12.35 -7.80
CA VAL A 217 -7.89 -13.32 -7.09
C VAL A 217 -9.05 -12.59 -6.45
N ALA A 218 -10.23 -13.20 -6.51
CA ALA A 218 -11.39 -12.68 -5.79
C ALA A 218 -11.07 -12.59 -4.30
N ASN A 219 -11.37 -11.43 -3.69
CA ASN A 219 -11.19 -11.23 -2.27
C ASN A 219 -12.15 -12.12 -1.46
N PRO A 220 -11.69 -13.07 -0.65
CA PRO A 220 -12.55 -13.97 0.12
C PRO A 220 -13.08 -13.33 1.41
N MET A 221 -12.54 -12.18 1.83
CA MET A 221 -12.84 -11.58 3.13
C MET A 221 -14.31 -11.15 3.28
N PRO A 222 -15.03 -10.68 2.23
CA PRO A 222 -16.46 -10.40 2.35
C PRO A 222 -17.27 -11.64 2.75
N GLU A 223 -16.98 -12.78 2.15
CA GLU A 223 -17.68 -14.03 2.48
C GLU A 223 -17.25 -14.58 3.83
N PHE A 224 -15.98 -14.48 4.17
CA PHE A 224 -15.47 -14.87 5.48
C PHE A 224 -16.18 -14.12 6.61
N PHE A 225 -16.24 -12.78 6.54
CA PHE A 225 -16.88 -11.97 7.59
C PHE A 225 -18.42 -11.97 7.54
N LYS A 226 -19.03 -12.38 6.41
CA LYS A 226 -20.48 -12.57 6.32
C LYS A 226 -20.93 -13.96 6.79
N SER A 227 -20.01 -14.91 6.83
CA SER A 227 -20.34 -16.26 7.27
C SER A 227 -20.82 -16.21 8.70
N LEU A 228 -22.09 -16.53 8.91
CA LEU A 228 -22.63 -16.70 10.24
C LEU A 228 -21.80 -17.77 10.97
N ASP A 229 -21.67 -17.64 12.27
CA ASP A 229 -20.98 -18.60 13.15
C ASP A 229 -21.34 -20.05 12.86
N TYR A 230 -22.57 -20.29 12.47
CA TYR A 230 -23.14 -21.55 12.04
C TYR A 230 -22.36 -22.17 10.85
N ARG A 231 -22.08 -21.42 9.75
CA ARG A 231 -21.39 -21.97 8.58
C ARG A 231 -19.95 -22.39 8.87
N LEU A 232 -19.28 -21.68 9.73
CA LEU A 232 -17.91 -22.02 10.11
C LEU A 232 -17.83 -23.14 11.14
N SER A 233 -18.88 -23.39 11.92
CA SER A 233 -18.89 -24.44 12.94
C SER A 233 -19.49 -25.77 12.48
N GLU A 234 -20.49 -25.75 11.59
CA GLU A 234 -21.30 -26.92 11.26
C GLU A 234 -21.17 -27.41 9.81
N ASP A 235 -20.61 -26.60 8.90
CA ASP A 235 -20.42 -26.95 7.50
C ASP A 235 -18.94 -27.22 7.16
N PRO A 236 -18.51 -28.50 7.15
CA PRO A 236 -17.12 -28.86 6.80
C PRO A 236 -16.72 -28.45 5.37
N GLU A 237 -17.66 -28.51 4.41
CA GLU A 237 -17.40 -28.11 3.02
C GLU A 237 -17.27 -26.59 2.89
N GLY A 238 -18.12 -25.82 3.59
CA GLY A 238 -18.03 -24.39 3.67
C GLY A 238 -16.70 -23.93 4.30
N LYS A 239 -16.24 -24.60 5.36
CA LYS A 239 -14.92 -24.37 5.96
C LYS A 239 -13.78 -24.62 4.97
N LEU A 240 -13.83 -25.69 4.21
CA LEU A 240 -12.81 -26.03 3.23
C LEU A 240 -12.75 -24.97 2.12
N THR A 241 -13.91 -24.54 1.61
CA THR A 241 -14.00 -23.52 0.56
C THR A 241 -13.49 -22.17 1.02
N VAL A 242 -13.89 -21.72 2.21
CA VAL A 242 -13.40 -20.46 2.80
C VAL A 242 -11.92 -20.55 3.11
N GLY A 243 -11.46 -21.67 3.65
CA GLY A 243 -10.03 -21.89 3.95
C GLY A 243 -9.17 -21.87 2.69
N ALA A 244 -9.59 -22.51 1.61
CA ALA A 244 -8.89 -22.46 0.32
C ALA A 244 -8.86 -21.03 -0.26
N GLY A 245 -9.95 -20.29 -0.14
CA GLY A 245 -10.01 -18.89 -0.54
C GLY A 245 -9.03 -18.00 0.23
N ILE A 246 -8.98 -18.14 1.55
CA ILE A 246 -8.03 -17.40 2.41
C ILE A 246 -6.59 -17.80 2.08
N LYS A 247 -6.31 -19.10 1.91
CA LYS A 247 -4.98 -19.57 1.53
C LYS A 247 -4.50 -18.90 0.25
N THR A 248 -5.31 -18.96 -0.81
CA THR A 248 -4.99 -18.35 -2.10
C THR A 248 -4.83 -16.81 -1.98
N TRP A 249 -5.64 -16.16 -1.17
CA TRP A 249 -5.56 -14.73 -0.90
C TRP A 249 -4.24 -14.32 -0.27
N LEU A 250 -3.76 -15.09 0.70
CA LEU A 250 -2.49 -14.85 1.38
C LEU A 250 -1.29 -15.23 0.50
N GLU A 251 -1.36 -16.31 -0.28
CA GLU A 251 -0.32 -16.70 -1.23
C GLU A 251 -0.09 -15.63 -2.31
N LEU A 252 -1.16 -14.95 -2.73
CA LEU A 252 -1.11 -13.88 -3.74
C LEU A 252 -1.01 -12.47 -3.13
N LYS A 253 -0.62 -12.35 -1.87
CA LYS A 253 -0.44 -11.07 -1.15
C LYS A 253 0.37 -10.04 -1.93
N ASN A 254 1.40 -10.47 -2.63
CA ASN A 254 2.25 -9.59 -3.43
C ASN A 254 1.47 -8.89 -4.55
N ASN A 255 0.55 -9.60 -5.21
CA ASN A 255 -0.28 -9.04 -6.26
C ASN A 255 -1.34 -8.08 -5.71
N ASN A 256 -1.88 -8.43 -4.55
CA ASN A 256 -2.95 -7.67 -3.90
C ASN A 256 -2.42 -6.37 -3.25
N LEU A 257 -1.19 -6.39 -2.73
CA LEU A 257 -0.57 -5.27 -2.01
C LEU A 257 0.44 -4.47 -2.84
N VAL A 258 0.70 -4.81 -4.10
CA VAL A 258 1.72 -4.16 -4.97
C VAL A 258 1.62 -2.63 -5.01
N ASN A 259 0.43 -2.06 -4.85
CA ASN A 259 0.26 -0.61 -4.85
C ASN A 259 0.25 0.02 -3.45
N CYS A 260 0.40 -0.78 -2.41
CA CYS A 260 0.56 -0.29 -1.04
C CYS A 260 2.04 0.03 -0.85
N SER A 261 2.48 1.17 -1.39
CA SER A 261 3.87 1.62 -1.29
C SER A 261 4.23 2.17 0.09
N ASP A 262 3.54 1.71 1.14
CA ASP A 262 3.89 2.11 2.50
C ASP A 262 5.23 1.45 2.90
N PRO A 263 6.26 2.25 3.22
CA PRO A 263 7.59 1.72 3.58
C PRO A 263 7.56 0.82 4.82
N ARG A 264 6.50 0.88 5.64
CA ARG A 264 6.31 0.00 6.80
C ARG A 264 6.08 -1.46 6.42
N LEU A 265 5.61 -1.74 5.21
CA LEU A 265 5.52 -3.09 4.66
C LEU A 265 6.88 -3.60 4.14
N ALA A 266 7.87 -2.73 4.04
CA ALA A 266 9.21 -3.11 3.63
C ALA A 266 9.96 -3.79 4.79
N ASN A 267 10.77 -4.63 4.55
CA ASN A 267 11.11 -5.95 5.01
C ASN A 267 12.35 -6.10 5.88
N PHE A 268 12.24 -6.96 6.86
CA PHE A 268 13.39 -7.61 7.44
C PHE A 268 13.06 -9.06 7.84
N VAL A 269 13.70 -10.07 7.26
CA VAL A 269 13.50 -11.47 7.64
C VAL A 269 14.61 -11.93 8.55
N LEU A 270 14.23 -12.43 9.74
CA LEU A 270 15.08 -13.27 10.55
C LEU A 270 14.50 -14.70 10.60
N LYS A 271 15.37 -15.70 10.56
CA LYS A 271 14.98 -17.08 10.88
C LYS A 271 15.05 -17.28 12.39
N GLY A 272 14.03 -17.93 12.94
CA GLY A 272 13.90 -18.18 14.38
C GLY A 272 12.97 -17.18 15.07
N GLY A 273 12.84 -17.30 16.38
CA GLY A 273 11.93 -16.49 17.16
C GLY A 273 10.50 -17.02 17.21
N VAL A 274 9.59 -16.26 17.84
CA VAL A 274 8.19 -16.61 18.00
C VAL A 274 7.35 -15.98 16.91
N ASN A 275 6.56 -16.79 16.20
CA ASN A 275 5.56 -16.27 15.27
C ASN A 275 4.40 -15.63 16.04
N MET A 276 4.34 -14.30 16.00
CA MET A 276 3.30 -13.52 16.68
C MET A 276 2.11 -13.20 15.75
N THR A 277 2.18 -13.50 14.46
CA THR A 277 1.13 -13.18 13.48
C THR A 277 -0.26 -13.65 13.94
N PRO A 278 -0.44 -14.91 14.40
CA PRO A 278 -1.74 -15.38 14.88
C PRO A 278 -2.28 -14.55 16.06
N ALA A 279 -1.43 -14.22 17.03
CA ALA A 279 -1.82 -13.46 18.20
C ALA A 279 -2.17 -12.00 17.86
N VAL A 280 -1.44 -11.39 16.92
CA VAL A 280 -1.72 -10.03 16.43
C VAL A 280 -3.07 -10.00 15.69
N VAL A 281 -3.34 -10.98 14.82
CA VAL A 281 -4.63 -11.08 14.13
C VAL A 281 -5.78 -11.32 15.14
N ASP A 282 -5.58 -12.19 16.14
CA ASP A 282 -6.59 -12.42 17.18
C ASP A 282 -6.87 -11.15 17.99
N TYR A 283 -5.85 -10.39 18.33
CA TYR A 283 -6.00 -9.09 19.01
C TYR A 283 -6.85 -8.11 18.20
N ILE A 284 -6.56 -7.96 16.89
CA ILE A 284 -7.35 -7.13 15.98
C ILE A 284 -8.80 -7.61 15.90
N TYR A 285 -9.03 -8.93 15.79
CA TYR A 285 -10.37 -9.48 15.74
C TYR A 285 -11.16 -9.25 17.04
N GLN A 286 -10.50 -9.32 18.19
CA GLN A 286 -11.11 -8.95 19.48
C GLN A 286 -11.48 -7.48 19.51
N LYS A 287 -10.58 -6.59 19.08
CA LYS A 287 -10.82 -5.13 19.02
C LYS A 287 -12.02 -4.78 18.12
N HIS A 288 -12.22 -5.51 17.03
CA HIS A 288 -13.33 -5.34 16.10
C HIS A 288 -14.56 -6.21 16.44
N GLU A 289 -14.60 -6.83 17.62
CA GLU A 289 -15.72 -7.64 18.10
C GLU A 289 -16.08 -8.81 17.14
N ILE A 290 -15.07 -9.33 16.43
CA ILE A 290 -15.24 -10.49 15.55
C ILE A 290 -15.49 -11.73 16.40
N SER A 291 -16.45 -12.55 15.97
CA SER A 291 -16.90 -13.71 16.73
C SER A 291 -15.78 -14.70 17.02
N LYS A 292 -15.95 -15.48 18.07
CA LYS A 292 -14.98 -16.48 18.50
C LYS A 292 -14.74 -17.54 17.42
N SER A 293 -15.77 -17.97 16.68
CA SER A 293 -15.64 -18.99 15.63
C SER A 293 -14.75 -18.53 14.47
N HIS A 294 -14.81 -17.25 14.08
CA HIS A 294 -13.88 -16.69 13.09
C HIS A 294 -12.44 -16.66 13.62
N ARG A 295 -12.26 -16.28 14.89
CA ARG A 295 -10.95 -16.24 15.53
C ARG A 295 -10.33 -17.63 15.64
N ASP A 296 -11.09 -18.62 16.11
CA ASP A 296 -10.66 -20.01 16.21
C ASP A 296 -10.31 -20.60 14.83
N PHE A 297 -11.10 -20.29 13.79
CA PHE A 297 -10.82 -20.70 12.42
C PHE A 297 -9.46 -20.20 11.91
N ILE A 298 -9.17 -18.90 12.10
CA ILE A 298 -7.88 -18.31 11.69
C ILE A 298 -6.72 -18.87 12.52
N GLN A 299 -6.90 -19.07 13.82
CA GLN A 299 -5.88 -19.69 14.66
C GLN A 299 -5.55 -21.12 14.20
N ASP A 300 -6.56 -21.90 13.86
CA ASP A 300 -6.37 -23.26 13.33
C ASP A 300 -5.70 -23.25 11.94
N TYR A 301 -6.00 -22.26 11.11
CA TYR A 301 -5.32 -22.06 9.83
C TYR A 301 -3.81 -21.85 10.03
N PHE A 302 -3.41 -20.90 10.89
CA PHE A 302 -2.01 -20.64 11.15
C PHE A 302 -1.28 -21.84 11.79
N ARG A 303 -1.93 -22.61 12.64
CA ARG A 303 -1.34 -23.83 13.22
C ARG A 303 -1.01 -24.86 12.14
N LYS A 304 -1.89 -25.07 11.18
CA LYS A 304 -1.69 -26.02 10.09
C LYS A 304 -0.61 -25.60 9.11
N VAL A 305 -0.56 -24.32 8.75
CA VAL A 305 0.42 -23.77 7.79
C VAL A 305 1.84 -23.70 8.37
N VAL A 306 1.98 -23.55 9.69
CA VAL A 306 3.31 -23.50 10.36
C VAL A 306 3.83 -24.90 10.68
N SER A 307 2.96 -25.92 10.64
CA SER A 307 3.34 -27.31 10.94
C SER A 307 3.86 -28.10 9.72
N ASP A 308 3.67 -27.57 8.53
CA ASP A 308 4.20 -28.06 7.24
C ASP A 308 5.45 -27.27 6.84
#